data_e580d32efc9af3bace682b71b86fa8a5
#
_entry.id   e580d32efc9af3bace682b71b86fa8a5
#
_cell.length_a   1.000
_cell.length_b   1.000
_cell.length_c   1.000
_cell.angle_alpha   90.00
_cell.angle_beta   90.00
_cell.angle_gamma   90.00
#
_symmetry.space_group_name_H-M   'P 1'
#
loop_
_entity.id
_entity.type
_entity.pdbx_description
1 polymer ?
#
loop_
_entity_poly.entity_id
_entity_poly.type
_entity_poly.pdbx_seq_one_letter_code
_entity_poly.pdbx_strand_id
1 'polypeptide(L)'
;MLPIYICEDDAMILAAQKKFLEKQIMIEGYDMQIALCSRHPQEIIAAVAASPKRGIYFLDVELKDEAMDGFMLGQQIRKFDARGFLIYVT
;
A
#
# COMPACT_ATOMS: atom_id res chain seq x y z
N MET A 1 -3.95 -13.38 8.24
CA MET A 1 -3.27 -12.08 8.49
C MET A 1 -3.43 -11.19 7.26
N LEU A 2 -3.98 -9.99 7.45
CA LEU A 2 -4.18 -9.05 6.33
C LEU A 2 -2.87 -8.40 5.95
N PRO A 3 -2.46 -8.46 4.67
CA PRO A 3 -1.26 -7.76 4.22
C PRO A 3 -1.55 -6.27 4.02
N ILE A 4 -0.61 -5.43 4.41
CA ILE A 4 -0.69 -3.99 4.23
C ILE A 4 0.37 -3.58 3.22
N TYR A 5 -0.04 -2.76 2.24
CA TYR A 5 0.84 -2.20 1.23
C TYR A 5 0.81 -0.69 1.35
N ILE A 6 1.97 -0.06 1.27
CA ILE A 6 2.09 1.39 1.33
C ILE A 6 2.84 1.86 0.09
N CYS A 7 2.26 2.80 -0.65
CA CYS A 7 2.94 3.44 -1.78
C CYS A 7 3.00 4.94 -1.53
N GLU A 8 4.22 5.45 -1.36
CA GLU A 8 4.51 6.84 -1.08
C GLU A 8 5.85 7.19 -1.71
N ASP A 9 5.91 8.25 -2.51
CA ASP A 9 7.13 8.60 -3.22
C ASP A 9 8.18 9.34 -2.37
N ASP A 10 7.77 9.95 -1.26
CA ASP A 10 8.70 10.58 -0.32
C ASP A 10 9.24 9.53 0.66
N ALA A 11 10.54 9.30 0.62
CA ALA A 11 11.18 8.26 1.43
C ALA A 11 11.03 8.48 2.94
N MET A 12 11.05 9.74 3.39
CA MET A 12 10.90 10.04 4.82
C MET A 12 9.47 9.82 5.29
N ILE A 13 8.50 10.22 4.48
CA ILE A 13 7.08 10.00 4.79
C ILE A 13 6.78 8.51 4.79
N LEU A 14 7.29 7.77 3.82
CA LEU A 14 7.11 6.33 3.73
C LEU A 14 7.65 5.63 4.99
N ALA A 15 8.85 5.98 5.42
CA ALA A 15 9.46 5.41 6.62
C ALA A 15 8.65 5.74 7.88
N ALA A 16 8.12 6.95 7.98
CA ALA A 16 7.30 7.36 9.11
C ALA A 16 5.96 6.60 9.14
N GLN A 17 5.33 6.43 8.00
CA GLN A 17 4.08 5.67 7.88
C GLN A 17 4.29 4.21 8.29
N LYS A 18 5.34 3.60 7.79
CA LYS A 18 5.69 2.22 8.12
C LYS A 18 5.87 2.05 9.62
N LYS A 19 6.68 2.90 10.23
CA LYS A 19 6.97 2.85 11.67
C LYS A 19 5.70 3.04 12.50
N PHE A 20 4.86 4.00 12.12
CA PHE A 20 3.61 4.26 12.83
C PHE A 20 2.68 3.04 12.77
N LEU A 21 2.49 2.46 11.59
CA LEU A 21 1.61 1.31 11.42
C LEU A 21 2.13 0.07 12.14
N GLU A 22 3.44 -0.20 12.08
CA GLU A 22 4.04 -1.32 12.81
C GLU A 22 3.79 -1.19 14.31
N LYS A 23 3.93 0.02 14.84
CA LYS A 23 3.69 0.29 16.26
C LYS A 23 2.22 0.07 16.63
N GLN A 24 1.29 0.57 15.81
CA GLN A 24 -0.14 0.41 16.04
C GLN A 24 -0.56 -1.07 16.00
N ILE A 25 -0.05 -1.81 15.03
CA ILE A 25 -0.33 -3.24 14.92
C ILE A 25 0.14 -3.97 16.18
N MET A 26 1.33 -3.64 16.66
CA MET A 26 1.89 -4.28 17.86
C MET A 26 1.08 -3.93 19.11
N ILE A 27 0.76 -2.66 19.31
CA ILE A 27 0.05 -2.20 20.51
C ILE A 27 -1.36 -2.76 20.56
N GLU A 28 -2.08 -2.73 19.44
CA GLU A 28 -3.48 -3.15 19.39
C GLU A 28 -3.65 -4.64 19.14
N GLY A 29 -2.59 -5.35 18.78
CA GLY A 29 -2.65 -6.77 18.50
C GLY A 29 -3.45 -7.13 17.25
N TYR A 30 -3.45 -6.26 16.24
CA TYR A 30 -4.17 -6.54 14.99
C TYR A 30 -3.53 -7.70 14.23
N ASP A 31 -4.37 -8.52 13.60
CA ASP A 31 -3.91 -9.61 12.74
C ASP A 31 -3.59 -9.07 11.34
N MET A 32 -2.56 -8.25 11.27
CA MET A 32 -2.13 -7.53 10.08
C MET A 32 -0.61 -7.51 10.00
N GLN A 33 -0.08 -7.42 8.80
CA GLN A 33 1.36 -7.39 8.58
C GLN A 33 1.67 -6.47 7.39
N ILE A 34 2.70 -5.64 7.52
CA ILE A 34 3.17 -4.86 6.38
C ILE A 34 3.88 -5.79 5.41
N ALA A 35 3.29 -5.95 4.23
CA ALA A 35 3.82 -6.81 3.18
C ALA A 35 4.86 -6.09 2.33
N LEU A 36 4.62 -4.83 2.01
CA LEU A 36 5.52 -4.05 1.18
C LEU A 36 5.29 -2.56 1.37
N CYS A 37 6.38 -1.82 1.50
CA CYS A 37 6.41 -0.37 1.41
C CYS A 37 7.26 -0.02 0.20
N SER A 38 6.72 0.73 -0.74
CA SER A 38 7.45 1.07 -1.95
C SER A 38 7.21 2.51 -2.37
N ARG A 39 8.21 3.09 -3.01
CA ARG A 39 8.12 4.39 -3.66
C ARG A 39 7.65 4.27 -5.10
N HIS A 40 7.52 3.05 -5.61
CA HIS A 40 7.27 2.76 -7.03
C HIS A 40 5.98 1.95 -7.17
N PRO A 41 4.93 2.51 -7.82
CA PRO A 41 3.65 1.83 -7.93
C PRO A 41 3.74 0.47 -8.64
N GLN A 42 4.67 0.31 -9.59
CA GLN A 42 4.84 -0.96 -10.30
C GLN A 42 5.25 -2.09 -9.38
N GLU A 43 6.03 -1.79 -8.32
CA GLU A 43 6.41 -2.80 -7.33
C GLU A 43 5.21 -3.29 -6.53
N ILE A 44 4.30 -2.38 -6.20
CA ILE A 44 3.05 -2.75 -5.51
C ILE A 44 2.22 -3.66 -6.40
N ILE A 45 2.03 -3.29 -7.66
CA ILE A 45 1.25 -4.09 -8.60
C ILE A 45 1.84 -5.49 -8.74
N ALA A 46 3.16 -5.58 -8.91
CA ALA A 46 3.84 -6.86 -9.06
C ALA A 46 3.65 -7.75 -7.83
N ALA A 47 3.76 -7.17 -6.64
CA ALA A 47 3.59 -7.92 -5.39
C ALA A 47 2.17 -8.43 -5.23
N VAL A 48 1.17 -7.61 -5.53
CA VAL A 48 -0.25 -8.00 -5.44
C VAL A 48 -0.57 -9.07 -6.47
N ALA A 49 -0.08 -8.92 -7.70
CA ALA A 49 -0.31 -9.91 -8.76
C ALA A 49 0.33 -11.26 -8.45
N ALA A 50 1.51 -11.26 -7.81
CA ALA A 50 2.22 -12.48 -7.46
C ALA A 50 1.54 -13.26 -6.34
N SER A 51 0.84 -12.57 -5.44
CA SER A 51 0.16 -13.20 -4.29
C SER A 51 -1.16 -12.50 -4.02
N PRO A 52 -2.18 -12.73 -4.87
CA PRO A 52 -3.46 -12.04 -4.74
C PRO A 52 -4.17 -12.45 -3.45
N LYS A 53 -4.32 -11.50 -2.55
CA LYS A 53 -5.04 -11.68 -1.29
C LYS A 53 -5.75 -10.37 -0.98
N ARG A 54 -6.82 -10.45 -0.20
CA ARG A 54 -7.48 -9.26 0.29
C ARG A 54 -6.52 -8.48 1.18
N GLY A 55 -6.21 -7.25 0.79
CA GLY A 55 -5.22 -6.43 1.48
C GLY A 55 -5.74 -5.05 1.86
N ILE A 56 -4.88 -4.30 2.54
CA ILE A 56 -5.13 -2.90 2.89
C ILE A 56 -4.03 -2.10 2.19
N TYR A 57 -4.45 -1.07 1.45
CA TYR A 57 -3.54 -0.28 0.61
C TYR A 57 -3.61 1.18 1.00
N PHE A 58 -2.50 1.74 1.44
CA PHE A 58 -2.34 3.17 1.68
C PHE A 58 -1.62 3.76 0.48
N LEU A 59 -2.32 4.56 -0.31
CA LEU A 59 -1.83 5.06 -1.59
C LEU A 59 -1.80 6.58 -1.59
N ASP A 60 -0.62 7.15 -1.83
CA ASP A 60 -0.50 8.59 -2.05
C ASP A 60 -1.14 8.94 -3.39
N VAL A 61 -2.08 9.88 -3.39
CA VAL A 61 -2.75 10.29 -4.62
C VAL A 61 -1.82 11.08 -5.55
N GLU A 62 -0.81 11.72 -4.98
CA GLU A 62 0.12 12.58 -5.73
C GLU A 62 1.47 11.89 -5.99
N LEU A 63 1.45 10.65 -6.43
CA LEU A 63 2.67 9.95 -6.81
C LEU A 63 3.34 10.67 -7.98
N LYS A 64 4.65 10.90 -7.86
CA LYS A 64 5.45 11.54 -8.91
C LYS A 64 5.94 10.54 -9.95
N ASP A 65 5.06 9.64 -10.34
CA ASP A 65 5.33 8.67 -11.39
C ASP A 65 4.67 9.16 -12.67
N GLU A 66 5.43 9.20 -13.77
CA GLU A 66 4.92 9.73 -15.05
C GLU A 66 3.78 8.89 -15.61
N ALA A 67 3.76 7.61 -15.30
CA ALA A 67 2.79 6.67 -15.85
C ALA A 67 1.54 6.51 -14.99
N MET A 68 1.61 6.87 -13.67
CA MET A 68 0.56 6.45 -12.76
C MET A 68 0.51 7.30 -11.49
N ASP A 69 -0.67 7.83 -11.18
CA ASP A 69 -0.95 8.44 -9.87
C ASP A 69 -1.58 7.40 -8.92
N GLY A 70 -1.92 7.83 -7.71
CA GLY A 70 -2.48 6.92 -6.70
C GLY A 70 -3.84 6.35 -7.10
N PHE A 71 -4.67 7.12 -7.80
CA PHE A 71 -5.97 6.62 -8.26
C PHE A 71 -5.82 5.57 -9.34
N MET A 72 -4.91 5.77 -10.26
CA MET A 72 -4.61 4.81 -11.31
C MET A 72 -4.03 3.53 -10.71
N LEU A 73 -3.16 3.66 -9.72
CA LEU A 73 -2.62 2.53 -8.99
C LEU A 73 -3.75 1.72 -8.33
N GLY A 74 -4.71 2.39 -7.69
CA GLY A 74 -5.86 1.73 -7.08
C GLY A 74 -6.67 0.94 -8.10
N GLN A 75 -6.88 1.49 -9.29
CA GLN A 75 -7.57 0.79 -10.37
C GLN A 75 -6.83 -0.48 -10.80
N GLN A 76 -5.51 -0.42 -10.88
CA GLN A 76 -4.70 -1.59 -11.22
C GLN A 76 -4.77 -2.66 -10.12
N ILE A 77 -4.72 -2.24 -8.86
CA ILE A 77 -4.85 -3.16 -7.73
C ILE A 77 -6.19 -3.90 -7.77
N ARG A 78 -7.27 -3.22 -8.12
CA ARG A 78 -8.61 -3.82 -8.20
C ARG A 78 -8.69 -4.99 -9.19
N LYS A 79 -7.81 -5.07 -10.16
CA LYS A 79 -7.78 -6.20 -11.10
C LYS A 79 -7.34 -7.49 -10.43
N PHE A 80 -6.59 -7.41 -9.33
CA PHE A 80 -6.06 -8.56 -8.59
C PHE A 80 -6.71 -8.73 -7.23
N ASP A 81 -7.23 -7.65 -6.66
CA ASP A 81 -7.86 -7.64 -5.34
C ASP A 81 -9.12 -6.76 -5.39
N ALA A 82 -10.22 -7.38 -5.79
CA ALA A 82 -11.50 -6.67 -5.93
C ALA A 82 -12.11 -6.24 -4.59
N ARG A 83 -11.68 -6.86 -3.49
CA ARG A 83 -12.29 -6.67 -2.16
C ARG A 83 -11.36 -6.01 -1.15
N GLY A 84 -10.17 -5.64 -1.55
CA GLY A 84 -9.21 -4.97 -0.67
C GLY A 84 -9.68 -3.57 -0.26
N PHE A 85 -9.07 -3.04 0.80
CA PHE A 85 -9.36 -1.71 1.31
C PHE A 85 -8.38 -0.72 0.72
N LEU A 86 -8.87 0.20 -0.11
CA LEU A 86 -8.05 1.27 -0.69
C LEU A 86 -8.22 2.53 0.14
N ILE A 87 -7.13 3.03 0.69
CA ILE A 87 -7.10 4.25 1.48
C ILE A 87 -6.20 5.25 0.77
N TYR A 88 -6.79 6.31 0.25
CA TYR A 88 -6.04 7.35 -0.44
C TYR A 88 -5.57 8.40 0.56
N VAL A 89 -4.29 8.70 0.51
CA VAL A 89 -3.66 9.67 1.40
C VAL A 89 -3.34 10.93 0.61
N THR A 90 -3.84 12.06 1.05
CA THR A 90 -3.64 13.36 0.38
C THR A 90 -2.66 14.24 1.15
#